data_d7c4d143ae3e4c370e3576b32fd6bdb1
#
_entry.id   d7c4d143ae3e4c370e3576b32fd6bdb1
#
_cell.length_a   1.000
_cell.length_b   1.000
_cell.length_c   1.000
_cell.angle_alpha   90.00
_cell.angle_beta   90.00
_cell.angle_gamma   90.00
#
_symmetry.space_group_name_H-M   'P 1'
#
loop_
_entity.id
_entity.type
_entity.pdbx_description
1 polymer ?
#
loop_
_entity_poly.entity_id
_entity_poly.type
_entity_poly.pdbx_seq_one_letter_code
_entity_poly.pdbx_strand_id
1 'polypeptide(L)'
;MHDLFITDFDNLVFQRAFKTYFAELGVNVSCWGDLWEEMNRGGNVAFLKVDENQNAVGFIQCQIIESKSWFFKEHYGFIREFWVRKDSRNMGYGTQLLALAEQYFLDNGVVQSILTTGSAEKFYLKHGYKKRTDIAAKNNDAVFVKMLQE
;
A
#
# COMPACT_ATOMS: atom_id res chain seq x y z
N MET A 1 8.93 15.63 -11.43
CA MET A 1 8.42 14.56 -10.51
C MET A 1 7.71 15.22 -9.34
N HIS A 2 6.50 14.80 -9.05
CA HIS A 2 5.77 15.29 -7.88
C HIS A 2 4.99 14.16 -7.22
N ASP A 3 4.62 14.38 -5.96
CA ASP A 3 3.82 13.43 -5.20
C ASP A 3 2.34 13.82 -5.29
N LEU A 4 1.49 12.81 -5.40
CA LEU A 4 0.05 12.99 -5.43
C LEU A 4 -0.57 12.12 -4.34
N PHE A 5 -1.47 12.69 -3.55
CA PHE A 5 -2.27 11.97 -2.56
C PHE A 5 -3.71 11.90 -3.04
N ILE A 6 -4.28 10.72 -3.08
CA ILE A 6 -5.67 10.53 -3.52
C ILE A 6 -6.48 9.76 -2.48
N THR A 7 -7.75 10.13 -2.40
CA THR A 7 -8.77 9.41 -1.61
C THR A 7 -9.91 8.92 -2.49
N ASP A 8 -9.91 9.33 -3.77
CA ASP A 8 -10.90 8.95 -4.76
C ASP A 8 -10.23 8.12 -5.85
N PHE A 9 -10.67 6.89 -5.99
CA PHE A 9 -10.07 5.91 -6.91
C PHE A 9 -10.67 5.96 -8.32
N ASP A 10 -11.48 6.97 -8.62
CA ASP A 10 -11.83 7.34 -9.99
C ASP A 10 -10.70 8.11 -10.69
N ASN A 11 -9.59 8.34 -9.99
CA ASN A 11 -8.41 9.03 -10.52
C ASN A 11 -7.75 8.22 -11.64
N LEU A 12 -7.65 8.80 -12.83
CA LEU A 12 -7.15 8.11 -14.02
C LEU A 12 -5.65 7.79 -13.96
N VAL A 13 -4.86 8.65 -13.31
CA VAL A 13 -3.41 8.40 -13.15
C VAL A 13 -3.19 7.14 -12.34
N PHE A 14 -3.91 7.00 -11.23
CA PHE A 14 -3.86 5.81 -10.38
C PHE A 14 -4.35 4.58 -11.15
N GLN A 15 -5.50 4.68 -11.81
CA GLN A 15 -6.11 3.54 -12.51
C GLN A 15 -5.18 2.96 -13.57
N ARG A 16 -4.51 3.81 -14.36
CA ARG A 16 -3.55 3.35 -15.37
C ARG A 16 -2.38 2.60 -14.74
N ALA A 17 -1.83 3.13 -13.65
CA ALA A 17 -0.72 2.51 -12.95
C ALA A 17 -1.14 1.17 -12.34
N PHE A 18 -2.31 1.11 -11.72
CA PHE A 18 -2.82 -0.11 -11.10
C PHE A 18 -3.06 -1.22 -12.13
N LYS A 19 -3.59 -0.87 -13.30
CA LYS A 19 -3.77 -1.82 -14.39
C LYS A 19 -2.44 -2.39 -14.89
N THR A 20 -1.40 -1.54 -14.98
CA THR A 20 -0.05 -2.00 -15.33
C THR A 20 0.50 -2.96 -14.28
N TYR A 21 0.33 -2.64 -13.01
CA TYR A 21 0.73 -3.48 -11.90
C TYR A 21 0.05 -4.86 -11.97
N PHE A 22 -1.26 -4.91 -12.17
CA PHE A 22 -1.99 -6.18 -12.27
C PHE A 22 -1.61 -6.97 -13.52
N ALA A 23 -1.32 -6.30 -14.64
CA ALA A 23 -0.83 -6.97 -15.84
C ALA A 23 0.52 -7.66 -15.58
N GLU A 24 1.42 -7.03 -14.84
CA GLU A 24 2.70 -7.64 -14.46
C GLU A 24 2.50 -8.87 -13.57
N LEU A 25 1.49 -8.86 -12.72
CA LEU A 25 1.17 -10.00 -11.85
C LEU A 25 0.42 -11.11 -12.58
N GLY A 26 -0.04 -10.87 -13.80
CA GLY A 26 -0.87 -11.82 -14.54
C GLY A 26 -2.28 -11.96 -13.98
N VAL A 27 -2.78 -10.96 -13.27
CA VAL A 27 -4.11 -10.97 -12.66
C VAL A 27 -5.09 -10.29 -13.60
N ASN A 28 -6.19 -11.00 -13.89
CA ASN A 28 -7.30 -10.47 -14.70
C ASN A 28 -8.42 -10.00 -13.79
N VAL A 29 -8.99 -8.83 -14.12
CA VAL A 29 -10.13 -8.27 -13.39
C VAL A 29 -11.33 -8.26 -14.32
N SER A 30 -12.44 -8.84 -13.89
CA SER A 30 -13.66 -8.94 -14.71
C SER A 30 -14.37 -7.60 -14.85
N CYS A 31 -14.31 -6.75 -13.83
CA CYS A 31 -14.92 -5.41 -13.87
C CYS A 31 -14.08 -4.43 -13.06
N TRP A 32 -13.35 -3.57 -13.75
CA TRP A 32 -12.51 -2.55 -13.11
C TRP A 32 -13.34 -1.54 -12.30
N GLY A 33 -14.52 -1.18 -12.82
CA GLY A 33 -15.39 -0.24 -12.11
C GLY A 33 -15.81 -0.73 -10.73
N ASP A 34 -16.08 -2.03 -10.60
CA ASP A 34 -16.42 -2.62 -9.30
C ASP A 34 -15.24 -2.54 -8.32
N LEU A 35 -14.02 -2.74 -8.84
CA LEU A 35 -12.82 -2.65 -8.01
C LEU A 35 -12.59 -1.22 -7.50
N TRP A 36 -12.71 -0.22 -8.37
CA TRP A 36 -12.57 1.18 -7.95
C TRP A 36 -13.61 1.58 -6.93
N GLU A 37 -14.84 1.11 -7.12
CA GLU A 37 -15.93 1.36 -6.17
C GLU A 37 -15.66 0.70 -4.81
N GLU A 38 -15.17 -0.53 -4.80
CA GLU A 38 -14.79 -1.21 -3.57
C GLU A 38 -13.69 -0.45 -2.82
N MET A 39 -12.67 0.04 -3.55
CA MET A 39 -11.62 0.85 -2.94
C MET A 39 -12.17 2.14 -2.32
N ASN A 40 -13.10 2.81 -3.02
CA ASN A 40 -13.72 4.03 -2.51
C ASN A 40 -14.52 3.78 -1.24
N ARG A 41 -15.25 2.65 -1.18
CA ARG A 41 -16.04 2.30 0.01
C ARG A 41 -15.18 1.84 1.18
N GLY A 42 -13.99 1.29 0.91
CA GLY A 42 -13.13 0.70 1.93
C GLY A 42 -12.27 1.68 2.71
N GLY A 43 -12.39 2.98 2.47
CA GLY A 43 -11.57 3.98 3.15
C GLY A 43 -10.11 3.95 2.75
N ASN A 44 -9.81 3.48 1.55
CA ASN A 44 -8.45 3.45 1.04
C ASN A 44 -7.95 4.84 0.67
N VAL A 45 -6.64 5.03 0.78
CA VAL A 45 -5.93 6.20 0.26
C VAL A 45 -4.73 5.70 -0.52
N ALA A 46 -4.15 6.54 -1.36
CA ALA A 46 -2.92 6.20 -2.07
C ALA A 46 -2.02 7.41 -2.23
N PHE A 47 -0.72 7.15 -2.21
CA PHE A 47 0.32 8.10 -2.59
C PHE A 47 0.93 7.64 -3.90
N LEU A 48 1.15 8.59 -4.81
CA LEU A 48 1.72 8.31 -6.12
C LEU A 48 2.94 9.20 -6.33
N LYS A 49 3.93 8.67 -7.04
CA LYS A 49 5.01 9.45 -7.65
C LYS A 49 4.65 9.65 -9.12
N VAL A 50 4.52 10.89 -9.55
CA VAL A 50 4.03 11.23 -10.90
C VAL A 50 5.13 11.97 -11.66
N ASP A 51 5.42 11.51 -12.89
CA ASP A 51 6.44 12.11 -13.74
C ASP A 51 5.92 13.32 -14.51
N GLU A 52 6.79 13.91 -15.32
CA GLU A 52 6.47 15.11 -16.12
C GLU A 52 5.40 14.86 -17.17
N ASN A 53 5.21 13.61 -17.58
CA ASN A 53 4.19 13.21 -18.56
C ASN A 53 2.86 12.84 -17.92
N GLN A 54 2.70 13.12 -16.62
CA GLN A 54 1.50 12.80 -15.84
C GLN A 54 1.23 11.31 -15.72
N ASN A 55 2.30 10.49 -15.74
CA ASN A 55 2.22 9.06 -15.50
C ASN A 55 2.78 8.73 -14.12
N ALA A 56 2.14 7.81 -13.41
CA ALA A 56 2.66 7.35 -12.14
C ALA A 56 3.85 6.42 -12.39
N VAL A 57 4.97 6.69 -11.73
CA VAL A 57 6.13 5.79 -11.72
C VAL A 57 6.08 4.83 -10.55
N GLY A 58 5.17 5.05 -9.62
CA GLY A 58 4.93 4.18 -8.49
C GLY A 58 3.75 4.65 -7.66
N PHE A 59 3.19 3.74 -6.88
CA PHE A 59 2.13 4.08 -5.93
C PHE A 59 2.17 3.14 -4.73
N ILE A 60 1.62 3.61 -3.62
CA ILE A 60 1.36 2.81 -2.45
C ILE A 60 -0.08 3.08 -2.00
N GLN A 61 -0.88 2.01 -1.93
CA GLN A 61 -2.26 2.07 -1.49
C GLN A 61 -2.35 1.50 -0.08
N CYS A 62 -3.03 2.20 0.80
CA CYS A 62 -3.15 1.78 2.18
C CYS A 62 -4.50 2.17 2.76
N GLN A 63 -4.80 1.57 3.91
CA GLN A 63 -6.01 1.90 4.66
C GLN A 63 -5.74 1.68 6.14
N ILE A 64 -6.54 2.31 6.98
CA ILE A 64 -6.49 2.08 8.42
C ILE A 64 -7.57 1.07 8.74
N ILE A 65 -7.18 -0.06 9.34
CA ILE A 65 -8.09 -1.10 9.75
C ILE A 65 -8.20 -1.15 11.27
N GLU A 66 -9.37 -1.54 11.75
CA GLU A 66 -9.65 -1.61 13.17
C GLU A 66 -10.11 -3.01 13.54
N SER A 67 -9.47 -3.59 14.56
CA SER A 67 -9.89 -4.86 15.14
C SER A 67 -10.47 -4.58 16.51
N LYS A 68 -11.68 -5.09 16.77
CA LYS A 68 -12.41 -4.86 18.04
C LYS A 68 -12.74 -6.18 18.71
N SER A 69 -12.59 -6.19 20.03
CA SER A 69 -13.19 -7.22 20.88
C SER A 69 -14.09 -6.52 21.90
N TRP A 70 -14.66 -7.28 22.84
CA TRP A 70 -15.54 -6.70 23.86
C TRP A 70 -14.84 -5.64 24.73
N PHE A 71 -13.51 -5.78 24.91
CA PHE A 71 -12.75 -4.91 25.82
C PHE A 71 -11.61 -4.18 25.14
N PHE A 72 -11.17 -4.63 23.97
CA PHE A 72 -9.97 -4.13 23.33
C PHE A 72 -10.23 -3.69 21.90
N LYS A 73 -9.47 -2.71 21.48
CA LYS A 73 -9.55 -2.14 20.14
C LYS A 73 -8.13 -1.88 19.68
N GLU A 74 -7.78 -2.41 18.51
CA GLU A 74 -6.49 -2.22 17.89
C GLU A 74 -6.65 -1.60 16.51
N HIS A 75 -5.74 -0.70 16.16
CA HIS A 75 -5.66 -0.10 14.83
C HIS A 75 -4.37 -0.51 14.15
N TYR A 76 -4.48 -0.81 12.86
CA TYR A 76 -3.33 -1.06 12.01
C TYR A 76 -3.40 -0.17 10.78
N GLY A 77 -2.24 0.34 10.36
CA GLY A 77 -2.08 0.86 9.03
C GLY A 77 -1.78 -0.30 8.10
N PHE A 78 -2.68 -0.62 7.20
CA PHE A 78 -2.53 -1.74 6.28
C PHE A 78 -2.04 -1.25 4.92
N ILE A 79 -0.84 -1.71 4.52
CA ILE A 79 -0.31 -1.47 3.18
C ILE A 79 -0.88 -2.57 2.28
N ARG A 80 -1.78 -2.16 1.37
CA ARG A 80 -2.56 -3.08 0.58
C ARG A 80 -1.89 -3.44 -0.74
N GLU A 81 -1.60 -2.45 -1.60
CA GLU A 81 -0.87 -2.63 -2.85
C GLU A 81 0.25 -1.60 -2.96
N PHE A 82 1.38 -2.03 -3.49
CA PHE A 82 2.59 -1.20 -3.54
C PHE A 82 3.39 -1.59 -4.78
N TRP A 83 3.66 -0.63 -5.65
CA TRP A 83 4.29 -0.88 -6.94
C TRP A 83 5.20 0.27 -7.35
N VAL A 84 6.32 -0.08 -7.96
CA VAL A 84 7.21 0.87 -8.64
C VAL A 84 7.42 0.35 -10.05
N ARG A 85 7.26 1.23 -11.04
CA ARG A 85 7.42 0.90 -12.46
C ARG A 85 8.83 0.33 -12.70
N LYS A 86 8.94 -0.68 -13.58
CA LYS A 86 10.19 -1.40 -13.79
C LYS A 86 11.37 -0.50 -14.11
N ASP A 87 11.19 0.49 -14.98
CA ASP A 87 12.24 1.42 -15.38
C ASP A 87 12.62 2.44 -14.30
N SER A 88 11.88 2.47 -13.22
CA SER A 88 12.08 3.42 -12.13
C SER A 88 12.51 2.76 -10.82
N ARG A 89 12.78 1.45 -10.84
CA ARG A 89 13.21 0.69 -9.66
C ARG A 89 14.67 0.99 -9.32
N ASN A 90 15.02 0.78 -8.04
CA ASN A 90 16.35 1.03 -7.49
C ASN A 90 16.78 2.51 -7.52
N MET A 91 15.81 3.42 -7.56
CA MET A 91 16.02 4.86 -7.54
C MET A 91 15.52 5.52 -6.24
N GLY A 92 15.10 4.71 -5.26
CA GLY A 92 14.63 5.20 -3.96
C GLY A 92 13.15 5.56 -3.89
N TYR A 93 12.38 5.41 -4.97
CA TYR A 93 10.96 5.77 -4.97
C TYR A 93 10.13 4.90 -4.03
N GLY A 94 10.45 3.60 -3.97
CA GLY A 94 9.75 2.70 -3.04
C GLY A 94 9.95 3.12 -1.59
N THR A 95 11.17 3.48 -1.22
CA THR A 95 11.49 3.98 0.12
C THR A 95 10.71 5.25 0.44
N GLN A 96 10.63 6.18 -0.52
CA GLN A 96 9.89 7.43 -0.35
C GLN A 96 8.39 7.19 -0.20
N LEU A 97 7.82 6.31 -1.03
CA LEU A 97 6.40 5.96 -0.94
C LEU A 97 6.06 5.29 0.39
N LEU A 98 6.90 4.37 0.84
CA LEU A 98 6.70 3.71 2.14
C LEU A 98 6.73 4.72 3.28
N ALA A 99 7.66 5.68 3.24
CA ALA A 99 7.75 6.73 4.24
C ALA A 99 6.48 7.60 4.26
N LEU A 100 5.91 7.92 3.11
CA LEU A 100 4.66 8.68 3.03
C LEU A 100 3.50 7.92 3.67
N ALA A 101 3.38 6.62 3.41
CA ALA A 101 2.34 5.79 4.02
C ALA A 101 2.49 5.70 5.53
N GLU A 102 3.71 5.48 6.01
CA GLU A 102 4.00 5.39 7.44
C GLU A 102 3.70 6.72 8.15
N GLN A 103 4.03 7.84 7.53
CA GLN A 103 3.72 9.15 8.09
C GLN A 103 2.20 9.40 8.13
N TYR A 104 1.48 8.97 7.09
CA TYR A 104 0.02 9.03 7.07
C TYR A 104 -0.59 8.27 8.25
N PHE A 105 -0.08 7.08 8.56
CA PHE A 105 -0.54 6.30 9.70
C PHE A 105 -0.29 7.06 11.02
N LEU A 106 0.92 7.57 11.21
CA LEU A 106 1.27 8.34 12.40
C LEU A 106 0.40 9.59 12.55
N ASP A 107 0.15 10.32 11.47
CA ASP A 107 -0.68 11.51 11.47
C ASP A 107 -2.14 11.20 11.88
N ASN A 108 -2.56 9.96 11.73
CA ASN A 108 -3.88 9.47 12.13
C ASN A 108 -3.86 8.69 13.44
N GLY A 109 -2.78 8.79 14.21
CA GLY A 109 -2.67 8.16 15.53
C GLY A 109 -2.45 6.65 15.48
N VAL A 110 -2.01 6.10 14.35
CA VAL A 110 -1.78 4.67 14.16
C VAL A 110 -0.29 4.39 14.22
N VAL A 111 0.12 3.50 15.12
CA VAL A 111 1.54 3.23 15.39
C VAL A 111 1.99 1.85 14.92
N GLN A 112 1.13 1.09 14.27
CA GLN A 112 1.48 -0.22 13.74
C GLN A 112 1.17 -0.26 12.25
N SER A 113 2.17 -0.64 11.44
CA SER A 113 2.00 -0.87 10.01
C SER A 113 2.07 -2.37 9.75
N ILE A 114 1.12 -2.90 8.97
CA ILE A 114 1.02 -4.32 8.65
C ILE A 114 0.89 -4.53 7.15
N LEU A 115 1.49 -5.60 6.65
CA LEU A 115 1.39 -5.98 5.26
C LEU A 115 1.64 -7.47 5.08
N THR A 116 1.34 -7.97 3.87
CA THR A 116 1.70 -9.32 3.47
C THR A 116 2.58 -9.24 2.22
N THR A 117 3.56 -10.14 2.10
CA THR A 117 4.40 -10.20 0.91
C THR A 117 4.89 -11.62 0.66
N GLY A 118 4.94 -12.00 -0.63
CA GLY A 118 5.54 -13.26 -1.07
C GLY A 118 6.88 -13.07 -1.77
N SER A 119 7.28 -11.84 -2.09
CA SER A 119 8.46 -11.59 -2.94
C SER A 119 9.34 -10.42 -2.53
N ALA A 120 8.87 -9.53 -1.67
CA ALA A 120 9.61 -8.31 -1.30
C ALA A 120 10.10 -8.33 0.16
N GLU A 121 10.31 -9.50 0.71
CA GLU A 121 10.68 -9.69 2.12
C GLU A 121 11.94 -8.90 2.50
N LYS A 122 12.99 -8.94 1.67
CA LYS A 122 14.23 -8.22 1.93
C LYS A 122 14.03 -6.71 2.02
N PHE A 123 13.19 -6.16 1.16
CA PHE A 123 12.89 -4.73 1.16
C PHE A 123 12.26 -4.32 2.49
N TYR A 124 11.27 -5.08 2.97
CA TYR A 124 10.57 -4.75 4.20
C TYR A 124 11.45 -4.96 5.44
N LEU A 125 12.26 -6.02 5.47
CA LEU A 125 13.22 -6.23 6.56
C LEU A 125 14.19 -5.06 6.67
N LYS A 126 14.69 -4.56 5.54
CA LYS A 126 15.58 -3.40 5.50
C LYS A 126 14.91 -2.14 6.09
N HIS A 127 13.59 -2.02 5.95
CA HIS A 127 12.84 -0.87 6.42
C HIS A 127 12.23 -1.05 7.82
N GLY A 128 12.70 -2.04 8.57
CA GLY A 128 12.32 -2.21 9.98
C GLY A 128 11.10 -3.08 10.23
N TYR A 129 10.57 -3.72 9.20
CA TYR A 129 9.47 -4.68 9.36
C TYR A 129 9.99 -6.01 9.87
N LYS A 130 9.19 -6.67 10.68
CA LYS A 130 9.50 -7.99 11.24
C LYS A 130 8.40 -8.97 10.89
N LYS A 131 8.80 -10.19 10.55
CA LYS A 131 7.87 -11.27 10.23
C LYS A 131 7.09 -11.69 11.48
N ARG A 132 5.79 -11.82 11.33
CA ARG A 132 4.89 -12.31 12.39
C ARG A 132 4.31 -13.64 11.96
N THR A 133 4.52 -14.67 12.78
CA THR A 133 4.02 -16.02 12.51
C THR A 133 2.74 -16.32 13.26
N ASP A 134 2.35 -15.45 14.19
CA ASP A 134 1.11 -15.55 14.97
C ASP A 134 -0.10 -14.95 14.26
N ILE A 135 0.11 -14.30 13.09
CA ILE A 135 -0.96 -13.74 12.26
C ILE A 135 -0.91 -14.44 10.91
N ALA A 136 -2.05 -14.97 10.47
CA ALA A 136 -2.16 -15.66 9.18
C ALA A 136 -2.89 -14.78 8.17
N ALA A 137 -2.32 -14.65 6.97
CA ALA A 137 -2.95 -13.96 5.86
C ALA A 137 -3.84 -14.92 5.06
N LYS A 138 -4.94 -14.38 4.51
CA LYS A 138 -5.86 -15.18 3.68
C LYS A 138 -5.20 -15.71 2.41
N ASN A 139 -4.20 -15.01 1.89
CA ASN A 139 -3.47 -15.41 0.68
C ASN A 139 -2.26 -16.32 0.97
N ASN A 140 -2.07 -16.72 2.24
CA ASN A 140 -0.96 -17.54 2.72
C ASN A 140 0.44 -16.89 2.56
N ASP A 141 0.52 -15.63 2.24
CA ASP A 141 1.78 -14.89 2.23
C ASP A 141 2.26 -14.61 3.65
N ALA A 142 3.55 -14.33 3.80
CA ALA A 142 4.11 -13.95 5.09
C ALA A 142 3.59 -12.57 5.52
N VAL A 143 3.32 -12.44 6.81
CA VAL A 143 2.85 -11.20 7.43
C VAL A 143 4.03 -10.48 8.07
N PHE A 144 4.14 -9.18 7.81
CA PHE A 144 5.18 -8.32 8.36
C PHE A 144 4.55 -7.14 9.09
N VAL A 145 5.13 -6.79 10.23
CA VAL A 145 4.63 -5.69 11.07
C VAL A 145 5.80 -4.81 11.49
N LYS A 146 5.55 -3.50 11.54
CA LYS A 146 6.49 -2.53 12.06
C LYS A 146 5.79 -1.63 13.06
N MET A 147 6.44 -1.40 14.21
CA MET A 147 6.01 -0.37 15.15
C MET A 147 6.59 0.96 14.68
N LEU A 148 5.71 1.92 14.42
CA LEU A 148 6.08 3.23 13.92
C LEU A 148 6.47 4.14 15.08
N GLN A 149 7.44 5.02 14.85
CA GLN A 149 7.88 6.01 15.82
C GLN A 149 7.79 7.40 15.21
N GLU A 150 7.39 8.35 16.04
CA GLU A 150 7.36 9.76 15.64
C GLU A 150 8.77 10.35 15.54
#